data_ce1c203f66fd8adabadb7800f302970b
#
_entry.id   ce1c203f66fd8adabadb7800f302970b
#
_cell.length_a   1.000
_cell.length_b   1.000
_cell.length_c   1.000
_cell.angle_alpha   90.00
_cell.angle_beta   90.00
_cell.angle_gamma   90.00
#
_symmetry.space_group_name_H-M   'P 1'
#
loop_
_entity.id
_entity.type
_entity.pdbx_description
1 polymer ?
#
loop_
_entity_poly.entity_id
_entity_poly.type
_entity_poly.pdbx_seq_one_letter_code
_entity_poly.pdbx_strand_id
1 'polypeptide(L)'
;MRPGRLARTPSEFGSGGLVLSELFHVGISGARGRMGRAVSQALDAREDVMVSVRFDWGETPDLSLCDVVIDFSTAEASVALARTCAERGGPALVIGSTGFSPEQDAALQAAAEKVAIVRSGNFSLGVNILIGLVEHAALRLDARDWDIEITEAHHRKKIDAPSGTALMLGEAAASGRGHDLSELRSAPYDGISGERKAGTIGFSSIRAGGLVGEHTVLFASDDEVLTLSHSAIDRSLFAKGAVAAAAWVRTRGPGLYDMQDVLGFKQA
;
A
#
# COMPACT_ATOMS: atom_id res chain seq x y z
N MET A 1 43.82 26.69 -32.63
CA MET A 1 44.38 25.87 -31.56
C MET A 1 43.27 25.52 -30.58
N ARG A 2 42.83 24.28 -30.54
CA ARG A 2 41.87 23.77 -29.58
C ARG A 2 42.65 22.96 -28.54
N PRO A 3 42.46 23.14 -27.23
CA PRO A 3 43.03 22.24 -26.24
C PRO A 3 42.12 21.04 -25.99
N GLY A 4 42.74 19.90 -25.80
CA GLY A 4 42.28 18.55 -25.85
C GLY A 4 41.30 18.14 -24.73
N ARG A 5 40.52 17.13 -25.08
CA ARG A 5 39.78 16.29 -24.16
C ARG A 5 40.77 15.44 -23.32
N LEU A 6 40.77 15.63 -22.02
CA LEU A 6 41.35 14.67 -21.09
C LEU A 6 40.38 13.49 -20.94
N ALA A 7 40.81 12.33 -21.37
CA ALA A 7 40.20 11.06 -21.13
C ALA A 7 40.21 10.75 -19.64
N ARG A 8 39.05 10.47 -19.05
CA ARG A 8 38.97 9.90 -17.70
C ARG A 8 39.29 8.42 -17.79
N THR A 9 40.34 8.02 -17.08
CA THR A 9 40.73 6.63 -16.88
C THR A 9 39.70 5.90 -15.99
N PRO A 10 39.34 4.66 -16.28
CA PRO A 10 38.47 3.84 -15.42
C PRO A 10 39.34 3.12 -14.38
N SER A 11 39.47 3.73 -13.22
CA SER A 11 40.05 3.03 -12.07
C SER A 11 39.54 3.69 -10.81
N GLU A 12 38.41 3.16 -10.33
CA GLU A 12 38.00 3.15 -8.92
C GLU A 12 36.70 2.32 -8.80
N PHE A 13 36.76 1.06 -9.23
CA PHE A 13 35.96 0.04 -8.60
C PHE A 13 36.65 -0.30 -7.28
N GLY A 14 36.28 0.46 -6.24
CA GLY A 14 36.62 0.12 -4.88
C GLY A 14 36.17 -1.30 -4.61
N SER A 15 37.05 -2.12 -4.06
CA SER A 15 36.78 -3.43 -3.49
C SER A 15 35.54 -3.33 -2.61
N GLY A 16 34.39 -3.84 -3.11
CA GLY A 16 33.20 -3.98 -2.34
C GLY A 16 33.42 -4.97 -1.21
N GLY A 17 33.84 -4.45 -0.06
CA GLY A 17 33.66 -5.16 1.18
C GLY A 17 32.17 -5.49 1.27
N LEU A 18 31.84 -6.75 1.52
CA LEU A 18 30.51 -7.15 1.94
C LEU A 18 30.16 -6.25 3.13
N VAL A 19 29.35 -5.22 2.90
CA VAL A 19 28.61 -4.57 3.97
C VAL A 19 27.62 -5.65 4.39
N LEU A 20 27.94 -6.37 5.47
CA LEU A 20 26.97 -7.20 6.17
C LEU A 20 25.84 -6.22 6.51
N SER A 21 24.75 -6.27 5.76
CA SER A 21 23.54 -5.51 6.11
C SER A 21 23.19 -5.97 7.51
N GLU A 22 23.18 -5.05 8.47
CA GLU A 22 22.77 -5.40 9.84
C GLU A 22 21.40 -6.09 9.74
N LEU A 23 21.35 -7.32 10.29
CA LEU A 23 20.12 -8.08 10.42
C LEU A 23 19.09 -7.20 11.14
N PHE A 24 17.93 -6.99 10.56
CA PHE A 24 16.88 -6.29 11.26
C PHE A 24 15.85 -7.27 11.85
N HIS A 25 15.38 -6.93 13.02
CA HIS A 25 14.58 -7.78 13.86
C HIS A 25 13.09 -7.47 13.71
N VAL A 26 12.30 -8.49 13.37
CA VAL A 26 10.87 -8.33 13.09
C VAL A 26 10.03 -9.10 14.11
N GLY A 27 9.06 -8.44 14.70
CA GLY A 27 7.93 -9.06 15.40
C GLY A 27 6.75 -9.28 14.45
N ILE A 28 5.99 -10.35 14.66
CA ILE A 28 4.77 -10.64 13.89
C ILE A 28 3.59 -10.73 14.86
N SER A 29 2.64 -9.80 14.73
CA SER A 29 1.35 -9.80 15.43
C SER A 29 0.26 -10.39 14.53
N GLY A 30 -0.64 -11.21 15.11
CA GLY A 30 -1.60 -12.01 14.35
C GLY A 30 -0.93 -13.20 13.64
N ALA A 31 0.14 -13.75 14.26
CA ALA A 31 1.04 -14.73 13.65
C ALA A 31 0.35 -16.03 13.21
N ARG A 32 -0.70 -16.46 13.91
CA ARG A 32 -1.47 -17.67 13.58
C ARG A 32 -2.49 -17.47 12.48
N GLY A 33 -2.76 -16.20 12.11
CA GLY A 33 -3.67 -15.84 11.03
C GLY A 33 -3.12 -16.17 9.64
N ARG A 34 -3.97 -16.08 8.61
CA ARG A 34 -3.56 -16.33 7.21
C ARG A 34 -2.44 -15.39 6.76
N MET A 35 -2.57 -14.08 7.07
CA MET A 35 -1.55 -13.09 6.71
C MET A 35 -0.29 -13.23 7.56
N GLY A 36 -0.40 -13.49 8.87
CA GLY A 36 0.77 -13.70 9.71
C GLY A 36 1.65 -14.87 9.25
N ARG A 37 1.03 -15.98 8.81
CA ARG A 37 1.76 -17.09 8.19
C ARG A 37 2.42 -16.71 6.86
N ALA A 38 1.73 -15.95 6.00
CA ALA A 38 2.29 -15.49 4.75
C ALA A 38 3.47 -14.52 4.96
N VAL A 39 3.36 -13.63 5.96
CA VAL A 39 4.46 -12.74 6.37
C VAL A 39 5.64 -13.57 6.92
N SER A 40 5.40 -14.55 7.77
CA SER A 40 6.47 -15.46 8.25
C SER A 40 7.22 -16.11 7.10
N GLN A 41 6.50 -16.67 6.11
CA GLN A 41 7.10 -17.28 4.93
C GLN A 41 7.89 -16.28 4.08
N ALA A 42 7.39 -15.05 3.95
CA ALA A 42 8.09 -14.01 3.18
C ALA A 42 9.38 -13.54 3.87
N LEU A 43 9.39 -13.53 5.22
CA LEU A 43 10.57 -13.19 6.02
C LEU A 43 11.59 -14.34 6.05
N ASP A 44 11.13 -15.59 6.20
CA ASP A 44 12.00 -16.78 6.22
C ASP A 44 12.80 -16.94 4.89
N ALA A 45 12.34 -16.33 3.79
CA ALA A 45 13.04 -16.31 2.51
C ALA A 45 14.13 -15.23 2.40
N ARG A 46 14.39 -14.45 3.45
CA ARG A 46 15.35 -13.33 3.46
C ARG A 46 16.50 -13.61 4.42
N GLU A 47 17.71 -13.28 3.98
CA GLU A 47 18.94 -13.46 4.78
C GLU A 47 19.26 -12.24 5.68
N ASP A 48 18.65 -11.08 5.40
CA ASP A 48 18.87 -9.83 6.11
C ASP A 48 17.85 -9.56 7.23
N VAL A 49 17.00 -10.53 7.56
CA VAL A 49 15.91 -10.40 8.55
C VAL A 49 15.93 -11.53 9.56
N MET A 50 15.69 -11.21 10.82
CA MET A 50 15.43 -12.15 11.89
C MET A 50 14.03 -11.96 12.48
N VAL A 51 13.22 -13.00 12.50
CA VAL A 51 11.93 -12.97 13.21
C VAL A 51 12.18 -13.23 14.69
N SER A 52 12.14 -12.18 15.51
CA SER A 52 12.45 -12.23 16.94
C SER A 52 11.29 -12.73 17.79
N VAL A 53 10.06 -12.42 17.41
CA VAL A 53 8.87 -12.83 18.15
C VAL A 53 7.66 -13.01 17.24
N ARG A 54 6.82 -13.99 17.58
CA ARG A 54 5.50 -14.23 16.98
C ARG A 54 4.48 -14.28 18.08
N PHE A 55 3.41 -13.51 17.97
CA PHE A 55 2.36 -13.43 18.99
C PHE A 55 0.99 -13.16 18.41
N ASP A 56 -0.03 -13.38 19.22
CA ASP A 56 -1.42 -13.10 18.91
C ASP A 56 -2.07 -12.25 20.00
N TRP A 57 -3.31 -11.82 19.76
CA TRP A 57 -4.07 -11.02 20.71
C TRP A 57 -4.18 -11.70 22.08
N GLY A 58 -3.98 -10.93 23.15
CA GLY A 58 -3.99 -11.42 24.54
C GLY A 58 -2.63 -11.92 25.04
N GLU A 59 -1.62 -12.03 24.20
CA GLU A 59 -0.24 -12.31 24.58
C GLU A 59 0.53 -11.02 24.88
N THR A 60 1.49 -11.05 25.78
CA THR A 60 2.36 -9.91 26.15
C THR A 60 3.80 -10.20 25.73
N PRO A 61 4.14 -9.96 24.45
CA PRO A 61 5.47 -10.26 23.94
C PRO A 61 6.51 -9.27 24.47
N ASP A 62 7.76 -9.74 24.58
CA ASP A 62 8.91 -8.84 24.70
C ASP A 62 9.29 -8.31 23.31
N LEU A 63 9.07 -7.02 23.09
CA LEU A 63 9.38 -6.34 21.84
C LEU A 63 10.72 -5.59 21.85
N SER A 64 11.50 -5.71 22.93
CA SER A 64 12.76 -4.96 23.12
C SER A 64 13.82 -5.27 22.07
N LEU A 65 13.74 -6.44 21.44
CA LEU A 65 14.65 -6.84 20.37
C LEU A 65 14.11 -6.55 18.96
N CYS A 66 12.90 -5.99 18.83
CA CYS A 66 12.30 -5.74 17.53
C CYS A 66 12.65 -4.33 17.04
N ASP A 67 13.05 -4.20 15.79
CA ASP A 67 13.13 -2.92 15.08
C ASP A 67 11.77 -2.51 14.54
N VAL A 68 10.95 -3.50 14.16
CA VAL A 68 9.62 -3.30 13.59
C VAL A 68 8.70 -4.46 13.93
N VAL A 69 7.40 -4.18 14.10
CA VAL A 69 6.35 -5.23 14.18
C VAL A 69 5.43 -5.11 12.99
N ILE A 70 5.21 -6.23 12.29
CA ILE A 70 4.20 -6.36 11.24
C ILE A 70 2.93 -6.95 11.86
N ASP A 71 1.85 -6.20 11.81
CA ASP A 71 0.59 -6.53 12.45
C ASP A 71 -0.56 -6.75 11.44
N PHE A 72 -1.08 -7.97 11.41
CA PHE A 72 -2.30 -8.36 10.70
C PHE A 72 -3.29 -9.02 11.64
N SER A 73 -3.55 -8.40 12.78
CA SER A 73 -4.49 -8.88 13.79
C SER A 73 -5.90 -8.28 13.61
N THR A 74 -6.33 -7.45 14.53
CA THR A 74 -7.61 -6.72 14.51
C THR A 74 -7.39 -5.24 14.78
N ALA A 75 -8.33 -4.37 14.42
CA ALA A 75 -8.25 -2.95 14.70
C ALA A 75 -8.01 -2.65 16.19
N GLU A 76 -8.70 -3.37 17.08
CA GLU A 76 -8.53 -3.24 18.53
C GLU A 76 -7.12 -3.62 18.99
N ALA A 77 -6.60 -4.77 18.52
CA ALA A 77 -5.26 -5.23 18.86
C ALA A 77 -4.18 -4.30 18.31
N SER A 78 -4.35 -3.80 17.08
CA SER A 78 -3.44 -2.84 16.47
C SER A 78 -3.33 -1.54 17.26
N VAL A 79 -4.47 -1.00 17.73
CA VAL A 79 -4.48 0.20 18.57
C VAL A 79 -3.79 -0.03 19.92
N ALA A 80 -4.06 -1.18 20.57
CA ALA A 80 -3.41 -1.52 21.84
C ALA A 80 -1.89 -1.68 21.66
N LEU A 81 -1.45 -2.33 20.58
CA LEU A 81 -0.04 -2.46 20.22
C LEU A 81 0.61 -1.10 19.97
N ALA A 82 -0.03 -0.24 19.18
CA ALA A 82 0.47 1.09 18.87
C ALA A 82 0.64 1.96 20.10
N ARG A 83 -0.34 1.95 21.03
CA ARG A 83 -0.24 2.63 22.33
C ARG A 83 0.93 2.11 23.16
N THR A 84 1.07 0.79 23.26
CA THR A 84 2.18 0.17 24.01
C THR A 84 3.54 0.58 23.43
N CYS A 85 3.71 0.57 22.11
CA CYS A 85 4.94 1.00 21.46
C CYS A 85 5.19 2.51 21.69
N ALA A 86 4.18 3.35 21.58
CA ALA A 86 4.29 4.79 21.82
C ALA A 86 4.67 5.14 23.26
N GLU A 87 4.17 4.40 24.25
CA GLU A 87 4.46 4.61 25.67
C GLU A 87 5.86 4.16 26.08
N ARG A 88 6.39 3.10 25.46
CA ARG A 88 7.66 2.45 25.83
C ARG A 88 8.84 2.84 24.94
N GLY A 89 8.63 3.69 23.92
CA GLY A 89 9.66 3.91 22.90
C GLY A 89 9.96 2.63 22.10
N GLY A 90 8.90 1.91 21.73
CA GLY A 90 8.98 0.60 21.11
C GLY A 90 9.30 0.64 19.62
N PRO A 91 9.26 -0.54 18.95
CA PRO A 91 9.58 -0.68 17.54
C PRO A 91 8.60 0.07 16.64
N ALA A 92 9.04 0.38 15.41
CA ALA A 92 8.15 0.85 14.35
C ALA A 92 7.05 -0.19 14.03
N LEU A 93 5.95 0.24 13.42
CA LEU A 93 4.81 -0.62 13.15
C LEU A 93 4.43 -0.61 11.67
N VAL A 94 4.03 -1.78 11.16
CA VAL A 94 3.35 -1.96 9.87
C VAL A 94 2.00 -2.56 10.16
N ILE A 95 0.92 -1.82 9.97
CA ILE A 95 -0.44 -2.21 10.35
C ILE A 95 -1.26 -2.49 9.08
N GLY A 96 -1.66 -3.76 8.92
CA GLY A 96 -2.50 -4.26 7.83
C GLY A 96 -3.92 -4.64 8.26
N SER A 97 -4.30 -4.37 9.51
CA SER A 97 -5.68 -4.49 9.98
C SER A 97 -6.55 -3.42 9.33
N THR A 98 -7.83 -3.69 9.19
CA THR A 98 -8.84 -2.81 8.57
C THR A 98 -10.07 -2.68 9.46
N GLY A 99 -10.97 -1.76 9.13
CA GLY A 99 -12.24 -1.59 9.84
C GLY A 99 -12.09 -0.81 11.16
N PHE A 100 -11.19 0.14 11.20
CA PHE A 100 -11.03 1.05 12.34
C PHE A 100 -12.22 2.00 12.48
N SER A 101 -12.64 2.26 13.74
CA SER A 101 -13.57 3.34 14.03
C SER A 101 -12.83 4.71 14.03
N PRO A 102 -13.56 5.85 13.95
CA PRO A 102 -12.95 7.16 14.06
C PRO A 102 -12.11 7.35 15.32
N GLU A 103 -12.54 6.78 16.45
CA GLU A 103 -11.81 6.84 17.73
C GLU A 103 -10.52 6.01 17.69
N GLN A 104 -10.54 4.88 16.99
CA GLN A 104 -9.38 4.04 16.79
C GLN A 104 -8.38 4.71 15.83
N ASP A 105 -8.87 5.38 14.79
CA ASP A 105 -8.06 6.19 13.88
C ASP A 105 -7.36 7.32 14.62
N ALA A 106 -8.09 8.06 15.47
CA ALA A 106 -7.51 9.11 16.31
C ALA A 106 -6.44 8.56 17.28
N ALA A 107 -6.66 7.35 17.82
CA ALA A 107 -5.69 6.71 18.71
C ALA A 107 -4.39 6.30 17.98
N LEU A 108 -4.48 5.83 16.73
CA LEU A 108 -3.31 5.55 15.91
C LEU A 108 -2.56 6.83 15.55
N GLN A 109 -3.28 7.91 15.22
CA GLN A 109 -2.69 9.21 14.93
C GLN A 109 -1.91 9.73 16.16
N ALA A 110 -2.47 9.63 17.36
CA ALA A 110 -1.80 10.03 18.59
C ALA A 110 -0.56 9.15 18.90
N ALA A 111 -0.63 7.85 18.65
CA ALA A 111 0.52 6.96 18.79
C ALA A 111 1.64 7.30 17.82
N ALA A 112 1.29 7.69 16.60
CA ALA A 112 2.22 8.06 15.55
C ALA A 112 3.03 9.33 15.85
N GLU A 113 2.61 10.15 16.81
CA GLU A 113 3.42 11.27 17.30
C GLU A 113 4.71 10.79 18.01
N LYS A 114 4.77 9.53 18.44
CA LYS A 114 5.86 8.96 19.22
C LYS A 114 6.54 7.77 18.56
N VAL A 115 5.90 7.09 17.61
CA VAL A 115 6.41 5.92 16.93
C VAL A 115 6.09 5.97 15.44
N ALA A 116 6.98 5.45 14.59
CA ALA A 116 6.73 5.38 13.16
C ALA A 116 5.72 4.26 12.84
N ILE A 117 4.65 4.58 12.14
CA ILE A 117 3.59 3.64 11.77
C ILE A 117 3.33 3.74 10.27
N VAL A 118 3.48 2.64 9.53
CA VAL A 118 2.91 2.49 8.18
C VAL A 118 1.58 1.77 8.30
N ARG A 119 0.50 2.39 7.83
CA ARG A 119 -0.83 1.79 7.80
C ARG A 119 -1.35 1.72 6.37
N SER A 120 -1.87 0.57 5.96
CA SER A 120 -2.49 0.42 4.66
C SER A 120 -3.57 -0.66 4.67
N GLY A 121 -4.66 -0.42 3.93
CA GLY A 121 -5.68 -1.43 3.63
C GLY A 121 -5.25 -2.44 2.56
N ASN A 122 -4.16 -2.13 1.83
CA ASN A 122 -3.61 -3.00 0.79
C ASN A 122 -2.08 -2.82 0.70
N PHE A 123 -1.33 -3.89 0.91
CA PHE A 123 0.13 -3.89 0.85
C PHE A 123 0.72 -4.35 -0.50
N SER A 124 -0.08 -4.60 -1.53
CA SER A 124 0.46 -4.89 -2.86
C SER A 124 1.28 -3.71 -3.37
N LEU A 125 2.56 -3.93 -3.66
CA LEU A 125 3.40 -2.89 -4.26
C LEU A 125 2.84 -2.46 -5.61
N GLY A 126 2.42 -3.42 -6.46
CA GLY A 126 1.85 -3.12 -7.76
C GLY A 126 0.56 -2.32 -7.71
N VAL A 127 -0.35 -2.64 -6.77
CA VAL A 127 -1.59 -1.87 -6.55
C VAL A 127 -1.27 -0.46 -6.09
N ASN A 128 -0.34 -0.29 -5.16
CA ASN A 128 0.00 1.04 -4.64
C ASN A 128 0.76 1.91 -5.66
N ILE A 129 1.58 1.30 -6.52
CA ILE A 129 2.15 2.00 -7.69
C ILE A 129 1.02 2.43 -8.63
N LEU A 130 0.06 1.53 -8.91
CA LEU A 130 -1.09 1.85 -9.74
C LEU A 130 -1.91 3.02 -9.17
N ILE A 131 -2.16 3.05 -7.86
CA ILE A 131 -2.84 4.16 -7.16
C ILE A 131 -2.11 5.48 -7.41
N GLY A 132 -0.80 5.54 -7.18
CA GLY A 132 -0.01 6.76 -7.41
C GLY A 132 -0.03 7.20 -8.88
N LEU A 133 0.09 6.26 -9.82
CA LEU A 133 0.02 6.57 -11.25
C LEU A 133 -1.35 7.10 -11.67
N VAL A 134 -2.44 6.55 -11.12
CA VAL A 134 -3.82 7.00 -11.37
C VAL A 134 -4.02 8.42 -10.87
N GLU A 135 -3.59 8.73 -9.65
CA GLU A 135 -3.67 10.09 -9.10
C GLU A 135 -2.89 11.09 -9.97
N HIS A 136 -1.65 10.73 -10.34
CA HIS A 136 -0.81 11.55 -11.20
C HIS A 136 -1.36 11.74 -12.62
N ALA A 137 -2.02 10.73 -13.19
CA ALA A 137 -2.69 10.85 -14.49
C ALA A 137 -3.92 11.77 -14.37
N ALA A 138 -4.77 11.54 -13.36
CA ALA A 138 -5.97 12.33 -13.13
C ALA A 138 -5.69 13.82 -12.89
N LEU A 139 -4.56 14.14 -12.23
CA LEU A 139 -4.11 15.52 -12.01
C LEU A 139 -3.74 16.25 -13.32
N ARG A 140 -3.32 15.52 -14.36
CA ARG A 140 -2.79 16.11 -15.60
C ARG A 140 -3.76 16.08 -16.77
N LEU A 141 -4.74 15.19 -16.73
CA LEU A 141 -5.72 14.99 -17.79
C LEU A 141 -7.01 15.75 -17.45
N ASP A 142 -7.38 16.73 -18.28
CA ASP A 142 -8.55 17.58 -18.03
C ASP A 142 -9.82 16.77 -17.95
N ALA A 143 -10.60 16.95 -16.89
CA ALA A 143 -11.82 16.19 -16.62
C ALA A 143 -12.95 16.44 -17.65
N ARG A 144 -12.84 17.47 -18.49
CA ARG A 144 -13.79 17.78 -19.59
C ARG A 144 -13.54 16.90 -20.81
N ASP A 145 -12.27 16.48 -21.02
CA ASP A 145 -11.85 15.78 -22.23
C ASP A 145 -11.56 14.28 -21.95
N TRP A 146 -11.31 13.93 -20.69
CA TRP A 146 -10.93 12.58 -20.29
C TRP A 146 -11.89 11.95 -19.30
N ASP A 147 -12.54 10.90 -19.74
CA ASP A 147 -13.38 10.05 -18.91
C ASP A 147 -12.54 9.07 -18.09
N ILE A 148 -12.99 8.70 -16.89
CA ILE A 148 -12.35 7.69 -16.06
C ILE A 148 -13.33 6.56 -15.76
N GLU A 149 -12.95 5.32 -16.15
CA GLU A 149 -13.69 4.10 -15.82
C GLU A 149 -12.80 3.08 -15.13
N ILE A 150 -13.29 2.50 -14.04
CA ILE A 150 -12.57 1.53 -13.23
C ILE A 150 -13.29 0.19 -13.33
N THR A 151 -12.60 -0.81 -13.88
CA THR A 151 -13.11 -2.19 -13.96
C THR A 151 -12.34 -3.07 -12.98
N GLU A 152 -13.05 -3.92 -12.24
CA GLU A 152 -12.42 -4.88 -11.34
C GLU A 152 -13.05 -6.27 -11.49
N ALA A 153 -12.22 -7.30 -11.36
CA ALA A 153 -12.67 -8.69 -11.46
C ALA A 153 -12.13 -9.53 -10.29
N HIS A 154 -13.02 -10.25 -9.64
CA HIS A 154 -12.68 -11.14 -8.52
C HIS A 154 -13.43 -12.47 -8.59
N HIS A 155 -13.03 -13.40 -7.73
CA HIS A 155 -13.68 -14.69 -7.60
C HIS A 155 -15.16 -14.59 -7.24
N ARG A 156 -15.94 -15.60 -7.63
CA ARG A 156 -17.41 -15.66 -7.41
C ARG A 156 -17.88 -15.55 -5.96
N LYS A 157 -17.00 -15.75 -4.98
CA LYS A 157 -17.30 -15.72 -3.54
C LYS A 157 -17.07 -14.33 -2.91
N LYS A 158 -16.60 -13.33 -3.66
CA LYS A 158 -16.44 -11.96 -3.14
C LYS A 158 -17.80 -11.28 -3.07
N ILE A 159 -18.14 -10.75 -1.89
CA ILE A 159 -19.47 -10.22 -1.58
C ILE A 159 -19.59 -8.72 -1.79
N ASP A 160 -18.51 -7.98 -1.63
CA ASP A 160 -18.48 -6.52 -1.84
C ASP A 160 -18.23 -6.19 -3.32
N ALA A 161 -18.90 -5.15 -3.82
CA ALA A 161 -18.70 -4.56 -5.14
C ALA A 161 -19.05 -3.05 -5.10
N PRO A 162 -18.18 -2.17 -5.61
CA PRO A 162 -16.80 -2.43 -6.06
C PRO A 162 -15.91 -2.93 -4.93
N SER A 163 -14.77 -3.56 -5.29
CA SER A 163 -13.77 -3.99 -4.31
C SER A 163 -13.13 -2.80 -3.58
N GLY A 164 -12.62 -3.00 -2.36
CA GLY A 164 -11.89 -1.97 -1.64
C GLY A 164 -10.73 -1.37 -2.45
N THR A 165 -10.01 -2.18 -3.23
CA THR A 165 -8.94 -1.70 -4.13
C THR A 165 -9.49 -0.83 -5.25
N ALA A 166 -10.63 -1.18 -5.84
CA ALA A 166 -11.25 -0.34 -6.86
C ALA A 166 -11.71 1.01 -6.27
N LEU A 167 -12.23 1.01 -5.04
CA LEU A 167 -12.55 2.27 -4.35
C LEU A 167 -11.31 3.12 -4.09
N MET A 168 -10.19 2.52 -3.63
CA MET A 168 -8.92 3.24 -3.46
C MET A 168 -8.42 3.87 -4.78
N LEU A 169 -8.57 3.17 -5.90
CA LEU A 169 -8.24 3.71 -7.23
C LEU A 169 -9.16 4.88 -7.62
N GLY A 170 -10.45 4.78 -7.28
CA GLY A 170 -11.40 5.87 -7.48
C GLY A 170 -11.11 7.08 -6.61
N GLU A 171 -10.75 6.87 -5.35
CA GLU A 171 -10.31 7.92 -4.43
C GLU A 171 -9.05 8.63 -4.96
N ALA A 172 -8.07 7.88 -5.46
CA ALA A 172 -6.87 8.44 -6.07
C ALA A 172 -7.20 9.28 -7.34
N ALA A 173 -8.10 8.77 -8.18
CA ALA A 173 -8.54 9.51 -9.37
C ALA A 173 -9.30 10.79 -9.00
N ALA A 174 -10.15 10.74 -7.98
CA ALA A 174 -10.87 11.90 -7.48
C ALA A 174 -9.94 12.92 -6.83
N SER A 175 -8.98 12.46 -5.99
CA SER A 175 -7.93 13.29 -5.39
C SER A 175 -7.13 14.02 -6.46
N GLY A 176 -6.69 13.33 -7.52
CA GLY A 176 -5.99 13.95 -8.65
C GLY A 176 -6.82 15.02 -9.38
N ARG A 177 -8.15 14.96 -9.32
CA ARG A 177 -9.08 15.98 -9.82
C ARG A 177 -9.43 17.07 -8.79
N GLY A 178 -8.92 16.98 -7.55
CA GLY A 178 -9.19 17.93 -6.46
C GLY A 178 -10.57 17.79 -5.83
N HIS A 179 -11.16 16.60 -5.86
CA HIS A 179 -12.49 16.30 -5.36
C HIS A 179 -12.52 15.04 -4.49
N ASP A 180 -13.59 14.86 -3.73
CA ASP A 180 -13.90 13.61 -3.07
C ASP A 180 -14.58 12.63 -4.05
N LEU A 181 -14.31 11.31 -3.91
CA LEU A 181 -14.94 10.30 -4.77
C LEU A 181 -16.47 10.34 -4.72
N SER A 182 -17.05 10.66 -3.56
CA SER A 182 -18.50 10.77 -3.39
C SER A 182 -19.17 11.82 -4.30
N GLU A 183 -18.42 12.85 -4.71
CA GLU A 183 -18.89 13.91 -5.59
C GLU A 183 -18.84 13.50 -7.07
N LEU A 184 -17.85 12.66 -7.44
CA LEU A 184 -17.56 12.30 -8.83
C LEU A 184 -18.06 10.92 -9.24
N ARG A 185 -18.43 10.05 -8.29
CA ARG A 185 -18.84 8.68 -8.58
C ARG A 185 -20.15 8.65 -9.37
N SER A 186 -20.12 8.04 -10.57
CA SER A 186 -21.32 7.81 -11.37
C SER A 186 -22.15 6.62 -10.85
N ALA A 187 -23.45 6.62 -11.15
CA ALA A 187 -24.25 5.41 -11.03
C ALA A 187 -23.78 4.36 -12.06
N PRO A 188 -23.93 3.06 -11.78
CA PRO A 188 -23.67 2.01 -12.76
C PRO A 188 -24.55 2.19 -14.00
N TYR A 189 -24.00 1.90 -15.18
CA TYR A 189 -24.76 1.85 -16.41
C TYR A 189 -25.61 0.59 -16.45
N ASP A 190 -26.96 0.77 -16.55
CA ASP A 190 -27.92 -0.30 -16.68
C ASP A 190 -29.13 0.20 -17.50
N GLY A 191 -29.46 -0.51 -18.58
CA GLY A 191 -30.52 -0.11 -19.50
C GLY A 191 -30.22 1.19 -20.25
N ILE A 192 -31.19 2.05 -20.42
CA ILE A 192 -31.07 3.36 -21.08
C ILE A 192 -30.71 4.39 -20.01
N SER A 193 -29.41 4.68 -19.89
CA SER A 193 -28.86 5.55 -18.84
C SER A 193 -28.60 7.00 -19.29
N GLY A 194 -28.86 7.31 -20.60
CA GLY A 194 -28.48 8.59 -21.19
C GLY A 194 -26.98 8.72 -21.48
N GLU A 195 -26.58 9.91 -21.90
CA GLU A 195 -25.16 10.22 -22.14
C GLU A 195 -24.36 10.27 -20.84
N ARG A 196 -23.06 9.93 -20.94
CA ARG A 196 -22.13 10.01 -19.82
C ARG A 196 -21.97 11.46 -19.37
N LYS A 197 -22.05 11.71 -18.08
CA LYS A 197 -21.74 13.03 -17.51
C LYS A 197 -20.22 13.20 -17.44
N ALA A 198 -19.70 14.26 -18.10
CA ALA A 198 -18.28 14.59 -18.05
C ALA A 198 -17.78 14.78 -16.61
N GLY A 199 -16.52 14.43 -16.37
CA GLY A 199 -15.88 14.58 -15.07
C GLY A 199 -16.22 13.51 -14.03
N THR A 200 -17.14 12.58 -14.32
CA THR A 200 -17.48 11.50 -13.38
C THR A 200 -16.49 10.34 -13.44
N ILE A 201 -16.50 9.49 -12.42
CA ILE A 201 -15.70 8.25 -12.30
C ILE A 201 -16.66 7.06 -12.22
N GLY A 202 -16.58 6.17 -13.20
CA GLY A 202 -17.42 4.99 -13.29
C GLY A 202 -16.77 3.74 -12.71
N PHE A 203 -17.62 2.75 -12.34
CA PHE A 203 -17.16 1.46 -11.80
C PHE A 203 -17.92 0.31 -12.42
N SER A 204 -17.18 -0.72 -12.82
CA SER A 204 -17.72 -1.99 -13.30
C SER A 204 -17.09 -3.16 -12.56
N SER A 205 -17.91 -4.07 -12.03
CA SER A 205 -17.45 -5.20 -11.22
C SER A 205 -17.77 -6.53 -11.88
N ILE A 206 -16.77 -7.40 -12.00
CA ILE A 206 -16.91 -8.77 -12.53
C ILE A 206 -16.71 -9.77 -11.39
N ARG A 207 -17.57 -10.79 -11.31
CA ARG A 207 -17.46 -11.91 -10.36
C ARG A 207 -17.45 -13.21 -11.14
N ALA A 208 -16.27 -13.87 -11.23
CA ALA A 208 -16.11 -15.09 -12.03
C ALA A 208 -15.03 -16.02 -11.47
N GLY A 209 -15.28 -17.32 -11.58
CA GLY A 209 -14.29 -18.35 -11.28
C GLY A 209 -13.54 -18.18 -9.96
N GLY A 210 -12.22 -18.27 -10.04
CA GLY A 210 -11.28 -18.15 -8.93
C GLY A 210 -10.34 -16.94 -9.05
N LEU A 211 -10.70 -15.90 -9.79
CA LEU A 211 -9.90 -14.70 -9.99
C LEU A 211 -9.43 -14.13 -8.65
N VAL A 212 -8.14 -13.90 -8.52
CA VAL A 212 -7.55 -13.39 -7.26
C VAL A 212 -7.88 -11.91 -7.07
N GLY A 213 -7.75 -11.12 -8.13
CA GLY A 213 -8.07 -9.71 -8.18
C GLY A 213 -7.39 -9.04 -9.37
N GLU A 214 -8.19 -8.47 -10.24
CA GLU A 214 -7.75 -7.68 -11.40
C GLU A 214 -8.37 -6.30 -11.30
N HIS A 215 -7.62 -5.27 -11.65
CA HIS A 215 -8.06 -3.90 -11.60
C HIS A 215 -7.52 -3.16 -12.83
N THR A 216 -8.37 -2.48 -13.53
CA THR A 216 -8.02 -1.67 -14.70
C THR A 216 -8.66 -0.30 -14.56
N VAL A 217 -7.88 0.75 -14.78
CA VAL A 217 -8.35 2.13 -14.89
C VAL A 217 -8.14 2.59 -16.31
N LEU A 218 -9.21 3.01 -16.95
CA LEU A 218 -9.23 3.60 -18.26
C LEU A 218 -9.33 5.12 -18.11
N PHE A 219 -8.45 5.84 -18.79
CA PHE A 219 -8.59 7.25 -19.10
C PHE A 219 -8.85 7.33 -20.60
N ALA A 220 -10.00 7.81 -21.01
CA ALA A 220 -10.43 7.82 -22.41
C ALA A 220 -10.84 9.23 -22.86
N SER A 221 -10.28 9.67 -23.98
CA SER A 221 -10.73 10.84 -24.73
C SER A 221 -11.37 10.40 -26.05
N ASP A 222 -11.77 11.35 -26.89
CA ASP A 222 -12.30 11.06 -28.23
C ASP A 222 -11.25 10.44 -29.16
N ASP A 223 -9.96 10.69 -28.94
CA ASP A 223 -8.88 10.32 -29.86
C ASP A 223 -7.99 9.19 -29.34
N GLU A 224 -7.92 8.97 -28.02
CA GLU A 224 -7.01 7.99 -27.43
C GLU A 224 -7.49 7.42 -26.09
N VAL A 225 -6.91 6.28 -25.68
CA VAL A 225 -7.18 5.63 -24.40
C VAL A 225 -5.86 5.30 -23.71
N LEU A 226 -5.70 5.76 -22.47
CA LEU A 226 -4.65 5.32 -21.56
C LEU A 226 -5.23 4.24 -20.63
N THR A 227 -4.61 3.06 -20.61
CA THR A 227 -5.00 1.94 -19.76
C THR A 227 -3.92 1.66 -18.72
N LEU A 228 -4.28 1.70 -17.46
CA LEU A 228 -3.43 1.32 -16.34
C LEU A 228 -4.05 0.10 -15.65
N SER A 229 -3.31 -1.02 -15.55
CA SER A 229 -3.88 -2.25 -15.00
C SER A 229 -2.93 -3.01 -14.09
N HIS A 230 -3.51 -3.80 -13.18
CA HIS A 230 -2.84 -4.71 -12.27
C HIS A 230 -3.60 -6.02 -12.17
N SER A 231 -2.89 -7.14 -12.23
CA SER A 231 -3.43 -8.49 -12.03
C SER A 231 -2.68 -9.19 -10.90
N ALA A 232 -3.40 -9.62 -9.87
CA ALA A 232 -2.83 -10.42 -8.79
C ALA A 232 -2.80 -11.89 -9.21
N ILE A 233 -1.61 -12.49 -9.19
CA ILE A 233 -1.41 -13.93 -9.49
C ILE A 233 -1.51 -14.76 -8.22
N ASP A 234 -0.93 -14.28 -7.12
CA ASP A 234 -0.89 -14.96 -5.83
C ASP A 234 -1.02 -13.97 -4.67
N ARG A 235 -1.58 -14.41 -3.55
CA ARG A 235 -1.81 -13.54 -2.38
C ARG A 235 -0.55 -13.24 -1.56
N SER A 236 0.56 -13.91 -1.80
CA SER A 236 1.85 -13.61 -1.14
C SER A 236 2.35 -12.19 -1.43
N LEU A 237 1.83 -11.56 -2.50
CA LEU A 237 2.15 -10.17 -2.85
C LEU A 237 1.89 -9.19 -1.69
N PHE A 238 0.86 -9.42 -0.87
CA PHE A 238 0.55 -8.56 0.29
C PHE A 238 1.61 -8.71 1.39
N ALA A 239 2.05 -9.95 1.67
CA ALA A 239 3.09 -10.20 2.64
C ALA A 239 4.44 -9.60 2.21
N LYS A 240 4.80 -9.74 0.93
CA LYS A 240 6.01 -9.15 0.36
C LYS A 240 6.00 -7.62 0.47
N GLY A 241 4.86 -6.98 0.21
CA GLY A 241 4.73 -5.54 0.36
C GLY A 241 4.78 -5.08 1.82
N ALA A 242 4.20 -5.83 2.75
CA ALA A 242 4.32 -5.53 4.18
C ALA A 242 5.77 -5.64 4.67
N VAL A 243 6.53 -6.61 4.17
CA VAL A 243 7.98 -6.75 4.45
C VAL A 243 8.76 -5.57 3.86
N ALA A 244 8.42 -5.10 2.66
CA ALA A 244 9.03 -3.91 2.08
C ALA A 244 8.74 -2.66 2.92
N ALA A 245 7.49 -2.50 3.38
CA ALA A 245 7.10 -1.42 4.28
C ALA A 245 7.86 -1.49 5.61
N ALA A 246 8.08 -2.69 6.18
CA ALA A 246 8.85 -2.90 7.39
C ALA A 246 10.32 -2.46 7.21
N ALA A 247 10.95 -2.84 6.12
CA ALA A 247 12.30 -2.42 5.81
C ALA A 247 12.43 -0.89 5.63
N TRP A 248 11.38 -0.25 5.12
CA TRP A 248 11.34 1.19 4.94
C TRP A 248 11.10 1.95 6.25
N VAL A 249 10.10 1.52 7.06
CA VAL A 249 9.64 2.27 8.24
C VAL A 249 10.62 2.21 9.42
N ARG A 250 11.42 1.14 9.56
CA ARG A 250 12.38 0.96 10.67
C ARG A 250 13.39 2.09 10.80
N THR A 251 13.63 2.84 9.72
CA THR A 251 14.58 3.97 9.68
C THR A 251 13.89 5.33 9.70
N ARG A 252 12.58 5.38 9.90
CA ARG A 252 11.81 6.64 9.94
C ARG A 252 11.59 7.13 11.34
N GLY A 253 11.48 8.46 11.46
CA GLY A 253 11.03 9.09 12.69
C GLY A 253 9.55 8.84 12.95
N PRO A 254 9.03 9.24 14.14
CA PRO A 254 7.62 9.18 14.44
C PRO A 254 6.76 9.82 13.35
N GLY A 255 5.66 9.21 13.02
CA GLY A 255 4.74 9.66 11.98
C GLY A 255 3.78 8.56 11.55
N LEU A 256 2.63 8.95 11.01
CA LEU A 256 1.69 8.05 10.35
C LEU A 256 1.91 8.11 8.84
N TYR A 257 2.38 7.03 8.30
CA TYR A 257 2.74 6.84 6.90
C TYR A 257 1.81 5.84 6.22
N ASP A 258 1.76 5.88 4.91
CA ASP A 258 1.08 4.90 4.09
C ASP A 258 2.01 4.31 3.00
N MET A 259 1.44 3.51 2.11
CA MET A 259 2.23 2.89 1.03
C MET A 259 2.66 3.89 -0.05
N GLN A 260 2.04 5.07 -0.16
CA GLN A 260 2.48 6.12 -1.09
C GLN A 260 3.77 6.78 -0.58
N ASP A 261 3.91 6.91 0.77
CA ASP A 261 5.17 7.34 1.40
C ASP A 261 6.28 6.30 1.17
N VAL A 262 5.97 5.01 1.40
CA VAL A 262 6.91 3.89 1.21
C VAL A 262 7.45 3.84 -0.23
N LEU A 263 6.61 4.13 -1.22
CA LEU A 263 6.93 4.10 -2.64
C LEU A 263 7.46 5.43 -3.19
N GLY A 264 7.49 6.50 -2.37
CA GLY A 264 8.03 7.80 -2.76
C GLY A 264 7.12 8.61 -3.69
N PHE A 265 5.83 8.35 -3.72
CA PHE A 265 4.84 9.18 -4.44
C PHE A 265 4.49 10.45 -3.67
N LYS A 266 4.51 10.40 -2.34
CA LYS A 266 4.43 11.60 -1.51
C LYS A 266 5.84 12.15 -1.31
N GLN A 267 6.03 13.44 -1.61
CA GLN A 267 7.27 14.13 -1.27
C GLN A 267 7.33 14.34 0.24
N ALA A 268 8.46 14.00 0.85
CA ALA A 268 8.72 14.21 2.27
C ALA A 268 8.79 15.70 2.61
#